data_447d8e8089bbd97be4f1826830296983
#
_entry.id   447d8e8089bbd97be4f1826830296983
#
_cell.length_a   1.000
_cell.length_b   1.000
_cell.length_c   1.000
_cell.angle_alpha   90.00
_cell.angle_beta   90.00
_cell.angle_gamma   90.00
#
_symmetry.space_group_name_H-M   'P 1'
#
loop_
_entity.id
_entity.type
_entity.pdbx_description
1 polymer ?
#
loop_
_entity_poly.entity_id
_entity_poly.type
_entity_poly.pdbx_seq_one_letter_code
_entity_poly.pdbx_strand_id
1 'polypeptide(L)'
;MKTSLPSSVIQLINEIQENAPRNSNELAGIVNNHPVKREEILPFHTFNHAAKESYGRRELYKCNFFCIYLMSWCPGDFTAIHDHGTTQWGCVQALDDFTHRLYHFSNNYLSLIDSRPFLKGQTAAVYNNVIHMMGNAGKNNALSIHIYGTSDPQKQVARDSRIFYPELGQMTYTQGAAYMLHPENMPEQLHDFPGLDSAAREDYFNLTQLHKRDISTFKTLH
;
A
#
# COMPACT_ATOMS: atom_id res chain seq x y z
N MET A 1 -0.60 27.39 -9.15
CA MET A 1 -0.48 26.72 -10.46
C MET A 1 -0.83 25.25 -10.27
N LYS A 2 -1.74 24.65 -11.08
CA LYS A 2 -1.92 23.19 -11.08
C LYS A 2 -0.69 22.59 -11.72
N THR A 3 0.12 21.91 -10.95
CA THR A 3 1.29 21.17 -11.47
C THR A 3 0.74 20.11 -12.44
N SER A 4 1.18 20.15 -13.69
CA SER A 4 0.82 19.11 -14.67
C SER A 4 1.38 17.77 -14.21
N LEU A 5 0.68 16.66 -14.50
CA LEU A 5 1.18 15.32 -14.23
C LEU A 5 2.50 15.08 -14.96
N PRO A 6 3.42 14.28 -14.40
CA PRO A 6 4.65 13.86 -15.07
C PRO A 6 4.38 13.12 -16.37
N SER A 7 5.30 13.23 -17.34
CA SER A 7 5.14 12.60 -18.66
C SER A 7 5.03 11.08 -18.58
N SER A 8 5.82 10.42 -17.72
CA SER A 8 5.74 8.97 -17.51
C SER A 8 4.39 8.53 -16.92
N VAL A 9 3.76 9.35 -16.08
CA VAL A 9 2.42 9.07 -15.53
C VAL A 9 1.36 9.23 -16.62
N ILE A 10 1.45 10.29 -17.43
CA ILE A 10 0.53 10.50 -18.56
C ILE A 10 0.62 9.35 -19.56
N GLN A 11 1.83 8.94 -19.90
CA GLN A 11 2.06 7.79 -20.80
C GLN A 11 1.42 6.52 -20.21
N LEU A 12 1.66 6.22 -18.93
CA LEU A 12 1.10 5.06 -18.27
C LEU A 12 -0.45 5.09 -18.27
N ILE A 13 -1.07 6.25 -18.03
CA ILE A 13 -2.53 6.41 -18.10
C ILE A 13 -3.04 6.04 -19.49
N ASN A 14 -2.42 6.57 -20.55
CA ASN A 14 -2.81 6.30 -21.92
C ASN A 14 -2.70 4.81 -22.25
N GLU A 15 -1.58 4.17 -21.87
CA GLU A 15 -1.36 2.74 -22.11
C GLU A 15 -2.39 1.86 -21.36
N ILE A 16 -2.75 2.21 -20.12
CA ILE A 16 -3.81 1.50 -19.39
C ILE A 16 -5.17 1.67 -20.09
N GLN A 17 -5.49 2.87 -20.57
CA GLN A 17 -6.75 3.14 -21.26
C GLN A 17 -6.84 2.43 -22.62
N GLU A 18 -5.75 2.42 -23.39
CA GLU A 18 -5.69 1.78 -24.72
C GLU A 18 -5.73 0.25 -24.63
N ASN A 19 -4.99 -0.33 -23.69
CA ASN A 19 -4.89 -1.78 -23.55
C ASN A 19 -5.98 -2.40 -22.68
N ALA A 20 -6.71 -1.61 -21.87
CA ALA A 20 -7.82 -2.02 -21.03
C ALA A 20 -7.57 -3.34 -20.25
N PRO A 21 -6.59 -3.41 -19.33
CA PRO A 21 -6.20 -4.65 -18.68
C PRO A 21 -7.37 -5.27 -17.91
N ARG A 22 -7.49 -6.60 -18.00
CA ARG A 22 -8.57 -7.37 -17.38
C ARG A 22 -8.13 -8.10 -16.10
N ASN A 23 -6.83 -8.12 -15.84
CA ASN A 23 -6.25 -8.75 -14.66
C ASN A 23 -4.92 -8.08 -14.27
N SER A 24 -4.44 -8.41 -13.08
CA SER A 24 -3.24 -7.80 -12.49
C SER A 24 -1.95 -8.12 -13.26
N ASN A 25 -1.86 -9.28 -13.94
CA ASN A 25 -0.68 -9.62 -14.74
C ASN A 25 -0.60 -8.80 -16.02
N GLU A 26 -1.72 -8.56 -16.69
CA GLU A 26 -1.77 -7.67 -17.88
C GLU A 26 -1.36 -6.26 -17.48
N LEU A 27 -1.88 -5.74 -16.35
CA LEU A 27 -1.49 -4.44 -15.83
C LEU A 27 0.00 -4.38 -15.48
N ALA A 28 0.53 -5.39 -14.78
CA ALA A 28 1.95 -5.45 -14.44
C ALA A 28 2.84 -5.45 -15.70
N GLY A 29 2.42 -6.12 -16.78
CA GLY A 29 3.08 -6.07 -18.07
C GLY A 29 3.11 -4.65 -18.67
N ILE A 30 2.00 -3.91 -18.60
CA ILE A 30 1.92 -2.52 -19.05
C ILE A 30 2.88 -1.65 -18.24
N VAL A 31 2.85 -1.76 -16.91
CA VAL A 31 3.72 -0.97 -16.02
C VAL A 31 5.21 -1.28 -16.25
N ASN A 32 5.57 -2.55 -16.49
CA ASN A 32 6.96 -2.92 -16.78
C ASN A 32 7.46 -2.32 -18.11
N ASN A 33 6.59 -2.19 -19.11
CA ASN A 33 6.94 -1.59 -20.39
C ASN A 33 6.93 -0.05 -20.36
N HIS A 34 6.12 0.53 -19.48
CA HIS A 34 5.91 1.99 -19.34
C HIS A 34 6.03 2.43 -17.87
N PRO A 35 7.20 2.23 -17.22
CA PRO A 35 7.36 2.51 -15.81
C PRO A 35 7.32 4.01 -15.52
N VAL A 36 6.69 4.38 -14.40
CA VAL A 36 6.79 5.74 -13.87
C VAL A 36 8.23 6.00 -13.44
N LYS A 37 8.76 7.15 -13.80
CA LYS A 37 10.14 7.55 -13.50
C LYS A 37 10.21 8.27 -12.16
N ARG A 38 11.11 7.79 -11.28
CA ARG A 38 11.27 8.32 -9.92
C ARG A 38 11.58 9.82 -9.90
N GLU A 39 12.47 10.28 -10.75
CA GLU A 39 12.89 11.68 -10.84
C GLU A 39 11.75 12.61 -11.27
N GLU A 40 10.84 12.14 -12.11
CA GLU A 40 9.68 12.91 -12.56
C GLU A 40 8.60 13.01 -11.48
N ILE A 41 8.44 11.96 -10.64
CA ILE A 41 7.39 11.88 -9.63
C ILE A 41 7.83 12.45 -8.27
N LEU A 42 9.12 12.53 -8.00
CA LEU A 42 9.66 13.02 -6.73
C LEU A 42 9.07 14.37 -6.29
N PRO A 43 8.84 15.38 -7.16
CA PRO A 43 8.24 16.67 -6.76
C PRO A 43 6.80 16.56 -6.23
N PHE A 44 6.15 15.39 -6.39
CA PHE A 44 4.77 15.14 -5.97
C PHE A 44 4.68 14.43 -4.62
N HIS A 45 5.80 14.14 -3.96
CA HIS A 45 5.84 13.43 -2.69
C HIS A 45 5.02 14.11 -1.58
N THR A 46 4.66 13.31 -0.57
CA THR A 46 3.97 13.73 0.66
C THR A 46 4.65 13.16 1.89
N PHE A 47 6.00 13.34 2.01
CA PHE A 47 6.78 12.88 3.16
C PHE A 47 6.45 13.62 4.46
N ASN A 48 5.78 14.75 4.38
CA ASN A 48 5.30 15.54 5.50
C ASN A 48 3.86 15.16 5.93
N HIS A 49 3.47 13.91 5.70
CA HIS A 49 2.16 13.41 6.12
C HIS A 49 1.97 13.48 7.65
N ALA A 50 0.71 13.51 8.07
CA ALA A 50 0.39 13.56 9.49
C ALA A 50 0.83 12.28 10.24
N ALA A 51 1.19 12.38 11.52
CA ALA A 51 1.64 11.25 12.33
C ALA A 51 0.60 10.10 12.44
N LYS A 52 -0.68 10.40 12.25
CA LYS A 52 -1.75 9.39 12.18
C LYS A 52 -1.81 8.63 10.85
N GLU A 53 -1.15 9.16 9.83
CA GLU A 53 -1.00 8.55 8.52
C GLU A 53 0.33 7.82 8.53
N SER A 54 0.33 6.51 8.50
CA SER A 54 1.56 5.72 8.56
C SER A 54 2.35 5.67 7.25
N TYR A 55 1.97 6.50 6.27
CA TYR A 55 2.67 6.84 5.01
C TYR A 55 1.91 7.95 4.31
N GLY A 56 2.61 8.74 3.47
CA GLY A 56 1.97 9.76 2.64
C GLY A 56 1.28 9.14 1.43
N ARG A 57 0.04 9.57 1.11
CA ARG A 57 -0.75 9.07 -0.02
C ARG A 57 -1.28 10.22 -0.86
N ARG A 58 -0.95 10.23 -2.15
CA ARG A 58 -1.41 11.22 -3.10
C ARG A 58 -2.07 10.58 -4.30
N GLU A 59 -3.33 10.93 -4.57
CA GLU A 59 -4.01 10.54 -5.79
C GLU A 59 -3.44 11.36 -6.96
N LEU A 60 -2.85 10.65 -7.95
CA LEU A 60 -2.33 11.27 -9.17
C LEU A 60 -3.39 11.29 -10.26
N TYR A 61 -4.16 10.22 -10.36
CA TYR A 61 -5.20 10.06 -11.35
C TYR A 61 -6.34 9.19 -10.83
N LYS A 62 -7.56 9.50 -11.27
CA LYS A 62 -8.74 8.69 -10.99
C LYS A 62 -9.76 8.82 -12.11
N CYS A 63 -10.32 7.69 -12.52
CA CYS A 63 -11.50 7.60 -13.39
C CYS A 63 -12.43 6.49 -12.88
N ASN A 64 -13.49 6.18 -13.63
CA ASN A 64 -14.47 5.15 -13.23
C ASN A 64 -13.88 3.73 -13.19
N PHE A 65 -12.77 3.47 -13.87
CA PHE A 65 -12.20 2.14 -14.03
C PHE A 65 -10.93 1.93 -13.19
N PHE A 66 -10.15 2.97 -12.95
CA PHE A 66 -8.92 2.83 -12.17
C PHE A 66 -8.46 4.13 -11.51
N CYS A 67 -7.59 3.97 -10.53
CA CYS A 67 -6.89 5.06 -9.87
C CYS A 67 -5.39 4.76 -9.77
N ILE A 68 -4.58 5.83 -9.73
CA ILE A 68 -3.13 5.79 -9.55
C ILE A 68 -2.79 6.64 -8.34
N TYR A 69 -2.07 6.05 -7.38
CA TYR A 69 -1.57 6.70 -6.19
C TYR A 69 -0.06 6.71 -6.15
N LEU A 70 0.50 7.84 -5.74
CA LEU A 70 1.87 7.92 -5.25
C LEU A 70 1.85 7.70 -3.73
N MET A 71 2.61 6.72 -3.27
CA MET A 71 2.87 6.50 -1.85
C MET A 71 4.26 7.02 -1.50
N SER A 72 4.35 7.73 -0.38
CA SER A 72 5.57 8.37 0.13
C SER A 72 5.85 7.84 1.52
N TRP A 73 7.02 7.23 1.71
CA TRP A 73 7.38 6.46 2.89
C TRP A 73 8.61 7.05 3.56
N CYS A 74 8.45 7.60 4.74
CA CYS A 74 9.57 7.93 5.61
C CYS A 74 10.18 6.64 6.20
N PRO A 75 11.42 6.66 6.71
CA PRO A 75 11.95 5.56 7.49
C PRO A 75 10.99 5.17 8.62
N GLY A 76 10.68 3.87 8.76
CA GLY A 76 9.73 3.37 9.75
C GLY A 76 8.26 3.39 9.35
N ASP A 77 7.90 3.93 8.20
CA ASP A 77 6.52 3.88 7.68
C ASP A 77 6.14 2.50 7.17
N PHE A 78 4.98 2.01 7.61
CA PHE A 78 4.41 0.72 7.19
C PHE A 78 2.90 0.82 6.97
N THR A 79 2.36 0.01 6.08
CA THR A 79 0.91 -0.27 6.08
C THR A 79 0.56 -1.16 7.27
N ALA A 80 -0.69 -1.13 7.72
CA ALA A 80 -1.25 -2.27 8.44
C ALA A 80 -1.24 -3.53 7.55
N ILE A 81 -1.41 -4.71 8.14
CA ILE A 81 -1.71 -5.93 7.37
C ILE A 81 -3.10 -5.72 6.75
N HIS A 82 -3.24 -5.89 5.42
CA HIS A 82 -4.49 -5.62 4.73
C HIS A 82 -4.64 -6.43 3.44
N ASP A 83 -5.87 -6.50 2.95
CA ASP A 83 -6.19 -6.94 1.59
C ASP A 83 -6.68 -5.77 0.72
N HIS A 84 -7.16 -6.09 -0.48
CA HIS A 84 -7.52 -5.09 -1.50
C HIS A 84 -9.02 -5.05 -1.81
N GLY A 85 -9.86 -5.68 -0.98
CA GLY A 85 -11.32 -5.59 -1.04
C GLY A 85 -11.90 -5.84 -2.43
N THR A 86 -12.63 -4.85 -2.95
CA THR A 86 -13.32 -4.94 -4.25
C THR A 86 -12.43 -4.68 -5.48
N THR A 87 -11.10 -4.49 -5.30
CA THR A 87 -10.16 -4.32 -6.40
C THR A 87 -10.12 -5.60 -7.25
N GLN A 88 -10.43 -5.51 -8.54
CA GLN A 88 -10.39 -6.67 -9.43
C GLN A 88 -9.00 -6.93 -9.98
N TRP A 89 -8.25 -5.87 -10.26
CA TRP A 89 -6.87 -5.93 -10.70
C TRP A 89 -6.08 -4.76 -10.13
N GLY A 90 -4.82 -4.98 -9.88
CA GLY A 90 -3.93 -3.99 -9.32
C GLY A 90 -2.47 -4.30 -9.55
N CYS A 91 -1.64 -3.30 -9.34
CA CYS A 91 -0.20 -3.40 -9.49
C CYS A 91 0.50 -2.39 -8.59
N VAL A 92 1.63 -2.76 -8.05
CA VAL A 92 2.56 -1.86 -7.35
C VAL A 92 3.88 -1.82 -8.09
N GLN A 93 4.39 -0.64 -8.39
CA GLN A 93 5.76 -0.41 -8.89
C GLN A 93 6.61 0.15 -7.75
N ALA A 94 7.70 -0.53 -7.42
CA ALA A 94 8.70 -0.06 -6.46
C ALA A 94 9.66 0.94 -7.13
N LEU A 95 9.66 2.18 -6.67
CA LEU A 95 10.62 3.20 -7.12
C LEU A 95 11.88 3.23 -6.24
N ASP A 96 11.80 2.64 -5.05
CA ASP A 96 12.87 2.41 -4.09
C ASP A 96 12.69 1.02 -3.46
N ASP A 97 13.58 0.59 -2.54
CA ASP A 97 13.51 -0.71 -1.88
C ASP A 97 12.53 -0.70 -0.70
N PHE A 98 11.78 -1.80 -0.55
CA PHE A 98 10.78 -1.98 0.50
C PHE A 98 10.93 -3.30 1.24
N THR A 99 10.54 -3.29 2.51
CA THR A 99 10.19 -4.48 3.25
C THR A 99 8.78 -4.89 2.87
N HIS A 100 8.58 -6.17 2.53
CA HIS A 100 7.29 -6.69 2.11
C HIS A 100 7.03 -8.05 2.79
N ARG A 101 5.78 -8.26 3.19
CA ARG A 101 5.30 -9.49 3.83
C ARG A 101 4.01 -9.94 3.17
N LEU A 102 3.92 -11.22 2.85
CA LEU A 102 2.70 -11.85 2.39
C LEU A 102 2.17 -12.79 3.45
N TYR A 103 0.85 -12.77 3.62
CA TYR A 103 0.16 -13.60 4.59
C TYR A 103 -0.90 -14.45 3.91
N HIS A 104 -1.16 -15.60 4.50
CA HIS A 104 -2.27 -16.48 4.13
C HIS A 104 -3.26 -16.57 5.29
N PHE A 105 -4.54 -16.39 4.98
CA PHE A 105 -5.62 -16.49 5.97
C PHE A 105 -6.26 -17.88 5.89
N SER A 106 -6.05 -18.69 6.91
CA SER A 106 -6.66 -20.03 7.04
C SER A 106 -6.99 -20.32 8.50
N ASN A 107 -8.04 -21.10 8.74
CA ASN A 107 -8.45 -21.51 10.09
C ASN A 107 -8.54 -20.32 11.08
N ASN A 108 -8.97 -19.17 10.60
CA ASN A 108 -9.05 -17.92 11.34
C ASN A 108 -7.71 -17.31 11.78
N TYR A 109 -6.55 -17.76 11.26
CA TYR A 109 -5.24 -17.15 11.53
C TYR A 109 -4.59 -16.64 10.26
N LEU A 110 -3.77 -15.61 10.42
CA LEU A 110 -2.83 -15.17 9.39
C LEU A 110 -1.47 -15.83 9.65
N SER A 111 -0.96 -16.52 8.64
CA SER A 111 0.36 -17.13 8.62
C SER A 111 1.25 -16.37 7.64
N LEU A 112 2.50 -16.11 8.03
CA LEU A 112 3.49 -15.50 7.14
C LEU A 112 3.92 -16.53 6.08
N ILE A 113 3.75 -16.22 4.80
CA ILE A 113 4.12 -17.10 3.68
C ILE A 113 5.30 -16.60 2.86
N ASP A 114 5.59 -15.29 2.91
CA ASP A 114 6.73 -14.71 2.21
C ASP A 114 7.22 -13.44 2.93
N SER A 115 8.54 -13.29 3.02
CA SER A 115 9.22 -12.14 3.65
C SER A 115 10.29 -11.51 2.75
N ARG A 116 10.28 -11.84 1.45
CA ARG A 116 11.25 -11.29 0.51
C ARG A 116 11.11 -9.78 0.36
N PRO A 117 12.21 -9.03 0.24
CA PRO A 117 12.14 -7.60 -0.04
C PRO A 117 11.53 -7.35 -1.42
N PHE A 118 10.86 -6.23 -1.56
CA PHE A 118 10.35 -5.72 -2.83
C PHE A 118 11.28 -4.61 -3.29
N LEU A 119 12.11 -4.92 -4.29
CA LEU A 119 13.26 -4.10 -4.66
C LEU A 119 12.89 -3.05 -5.71
N LYS A 120 13.67 -1.98 -5.73
CA LYS A 120 13.59 -0.91 -6.73
C LYS A 120 13.55 -1.48 -8.15
N GLY A 121 12.62 -0.97 -8.95
CA GLY A 121 12.37 -1.37 -10.32
C GLY A 121 11.47 -2.59 -10.47
N GLN A 122 11.17 -3.31 -9.39
CA GLN A 122 10.22 -4.43 -9.44
C GLN A 122 8.77 -3.92 -9.54
N THR A 123 7.96 -4.74 -10.18
CA THR A 123 6.51 -4.57 -10.31
C THR A 123 5.82 -5.82 -9.78
N ALA A 124 4.85 -5.64 -8.89
CA ALA A 124 4.08 -6.73 -8.29
C ALA A 124 2.61 -6.63 -8.70
N ALA A 125 2.07 -7.73 -9.24
CA ALA A 125 0.64 -7.88 -9.47
C ALA A 125 -0.09 -8.00 -8.13
N VAL A 126 -1.16 -7.25 -7.97
CA VAL A 126 -2.00 -7.23 -6.75
C VAL A 126 -3.37 -7.80 -7.09
N TYR A 127 -3.78 -8.81 -6.34
CA TYR A 127 -5.08 -9.47 -6.45
C TYR A 127 -5.91 -9.15 -5.20
N ASN A 128 -7.22 -9.24 -5.31
CA ASN A 128 -8.15 -8.96 -4.20
C ASN A 128 -7.91 -9.83 -2.96
N ASN A 129 -7.45 -11.07 -3.14
CA ASN A 129 -7.17 -12.03 -2.06
C ASN A 129 -5.73 -11.96 -1.51
N VAL A 130 -4.87 -11.07 -2.04
CA VAL A 130 -3.53 -10.86 -1.49
C VAL A 130 -3.66 -10.12 -0.16
N ILE A 131 -3.19 -10.75 0.91
CA ILE A 131 -3.07 -10.13 2.22
C ILE A 131 -1.59 -9.83 2.44
N HIS A 132 -1.26 -8.57 2.66
CA HIS A 132 0.12 -8.16 2.78
C HIS A 132 0.34 -6.99 3.75
N MET A 133 1.60 -6.76 4.04
CA MET A 133 2.13 -5.58 4.71
C MET A 133 3.34 -5.10 3.92
N MET A 134 3.46 -3.81 3.70
CA MET A 134 4.59 -3.18 3.01
C MET A 134 5.06 -1.97 3.81
N GLY A 135 6.37 -1.68 3.76
CA GLY A 135 6.89 -0.50 4.44
C GLY A 135 8.35 -0.24 4.16
N ASN A 136 8.82 0.86 4.71
CA ASN A 136 10.19 1.35 4.56
C ASN A 136 10.99 1.10 5.85
N ALA A 137 11.68 -0.04 5.92
CA ALA A 137 12.65 -0.33 7.00
C ALA A 137 14.03 0.28 6.75
N GLY A 138 14.23 1.02 5.66
CA GLY A 138 15.49 1.67 5.30
C GLY A 138 15.72 2.99 6.06
N LYS A 139 16.81 3.67 5.72
CA LYS A 139 17.20 4.95 6.35
C LYS A 139 16.84 6.18 5.52
N ASN A 140 16.42 5.99 4.28
CA ASN A 140 16.08 7.06 3.35
C ASN A 140 14.60 7.03 3.00
N ASN A 141 14.04 8.16 2.63
CA ASN A 141 12.69 8.24 2.10
C ASN A 141 12.53 7.42 0.82
N ALA A 142 11.40 6.73 0.67
CA ALA A 142 11.09 5.84 -0.43
C ALA A 142 9.77 6.22 -1.12
N LEU A 143 9.62 5.84 -2.40
CA LEU A 143 8.43 6.10 -3.21
C LEU A 143 7.97 4.81 -3.90
N SER A 144 6.66 4.64 -4.01
CA SER A 144 6.03 3.60 -4.82
C SER A 144 4.79 4.10 -5.55
N ILE A 145 4.47 3.48 -6.70
CA ILE A 145 3.25 3.74 -7.46
C ILE A 145 2.31 2.57 -7.25
N HIS A 146 1.07 2.89 -6.89
CA HIS A 146 0.00 1.91 -6.69
C HIS A 146 -1.13 2.17 -7.67
N ILE A 147 -1.54 1.14 -8.39
CA ILE A 147 -2.60 1.20 -9.39
C ILE A 147 -3.63 0.15 -9.02
N TYR A 148 -4.88 0.57 -8.94
CA TYR A 148 -6.00 -0.30 -8.65
C TYR A 148 -7.13 -0.06 -9.63
N GLY A 149 -7.80 -1.12 -10.06
CA GLY A 149 -8.84 -1.00 -11.06
C GLY A 149 -9.90 -2.07 -11.01
N THR A 150 -10.91 -1.85 -11.83
CA THR A 150 -12.07 -2.71 -12.02
C THR A 150 -12.50 -2.69 -13.48
N SER A 151 -13.03 -3.79 -13.96
CA SER A 151 -13.70 -3.87 -15.27
C SER A 151 -15.19 -3.49 -15.18
N ASP A 152 -15.71 -3.30 -13.96
CA ASP A 152 -17.11 -2.95 -13.70
C ASP A 152 -17.18 -1.48 -13.21
N PRO A 153 -17.69 -0.55 -14.05
CA PRO A 153 -17.75 0.88 -13.69
C PRO A 153 -18.72 1.20 -12.55
N GLN A 154 -19.55 0.23 -12.13
CA GLN A 154 -20.44 0.37 -10.99
C GLN A 154 -19.76 0.02 -9.66
N LYS A 155 -18.62 -0.67 -9.72
CA LYS A 155 -17.83 -1.01 -8.52
C LYS A 155 -16.83 0.10 -8.20
N GLN A 156 -16.78 0.49 -6.96
CA GLN A 156 -15.73 1.38 -6.48
C GLN A 156 -14.44 0.59 -6.24
N VAL A 157 -13.34 1.11 -6.75
CA VAL A 157 -12.01 0.50 -6.60
C VAL A 157 -11.50 0.66 -5.17
N ALA A 158 -10.82 -0.36 -4.65
CA ALA A 158 -10.20 -0.40 -3.31
C ALA A 158 -11.18 -0.12 -2.15
N ARG A 159 -12.44 -0.55 -2.31
CA ARG A 159 -13.46 -0.47 -1.27
C ARG A 159 -13.52 -1.77 -0.48
N ASP A 160 -13.97 -1.66 0.78
CA ASP A 160 -14.17 -2.81 1.66
C ASP A 160 -12.92 -3.68 1.86
N SER A 161 -11.73 -3.07 1.79
CA SER A 161 -10.47 -3.73 2.12
C SER A 161 -10.41 -4.00 3.61
N ARG A 162 -10.04 -5.23 4.00
CA ARG A 162 -9.84 -5.58 5.40
C ARG A 162 -8.51 -5.07 5.90
N ILE A 163 -8.51 -4.50 7.09
CA ILE A 163 -7.32 -4.17 7.84
C ILE A 163 -7.31 -5.01 9.11
N PHE A 164 -6.16 -5.62 9.41
CA PHE A 164 -5.96 -6.46 10.57
C PHE A 164 -5.07 -5.76 11.59
N TYR A 165 -5.50 -5.76 12.85
CA TYR A 165 -4.79 -5.21 14.01
C TYR A 165 -4.40 -6.32 14.98
N PRO A 166 -3.24 -6.98 14.77
CA PRO A 166 -2.84 -8.12 15.58
C PRO A 166 -2.69 -7.82 17.07
N GLU A 167 -2.31 -6.58 17.42
CA GLU A 167 -2.16 -6.14 18.81
C GLU A 167 -3.48 -6.15 19.57
N LEU A 168 -4.59 -6.00 18.86
CA LEU A 168 -5.92 -5.87 19.44
C LEU A 168 -6.74 -7.15 19.29
N GLY A 169 -6.27 -8.12 18.46
CA GLY A 169 -7.08 -9.25 18.05
C GLY A 169 -8.32 -8.84 17.26
N GLN A 170 -8.22 -7.75 16.47
CA GLN A 170 -9.37 -7.16 15.77
C GLN A 170 -9.05 -6.82 14.31
N MET A 171 -10.10 -6.70 13.51
CA MET A 171 -10.02 -6.22 12.13
C MET A 171 -11.14 -5.22 11.84
N THR A 172 -10.97 -4.44 10.79
CA THR A 172 -11.98 -3.51 10.26
C THR A 172 -11.96 -3.46 8.75
N TYR A 173 -12.90 -2.73 8.17
CA TYR A 173 -12.94 -2.44 6.75
C TYR A 173 -12.55 -0.98 6.49
N THR A 174 -11.81 -0.73 5.41
CA THR A 174 -11.42 0.61 4.98
C THR A 174 -11.94 0.93 3.58
N GLN A 175 -12.08 2.23 3.31
CA GLN A 175 -12.45 2.76 2.01
C GLN A 175 -11.23 3.30 1.24
N GLY A 176 -10.03 2.85 1.57
CA GLY A 176 -8.88 3.18 0.75
C GLY A 176 -7.49 3.17 1.38
N ALA A 177 -7.28 3.65 2.59
CA ALA A 177 -5.93 3.69 3.19
C ALA A 177 -5.77 2.63 4.28
N ALA A 178 -4.71 1.83 4.20
CA ALA A 178 -4.38 0.81 5.18
C ALA A 178 -3.36 1.34 6.20
N TYR A 179 -3.72 2.39 6.92
CA TYR A 179 -2.86 2.99 7.94
C TYR A 179 -2.73 2.10 9.18
N MET A 180 -1.54 2.08 9.76
CA MET A 180 -1.34 1.58 11.12
C MET A 180 -1.95 2.59 12.09
N LEU A 181 -3.01 2.22 12.79
CA LEU A 181 -3.71 3.14 13.68
C LEU A 181 -3.04 3.24 15.04
N HIS A 182 -3.02 4.46 15.58
CA HIS A 182 -2.85 4.70 16.99
C HIS A 182 -4.18 4.46 17.74
N PRO A 183 -4.17 4.04 19.02
CA PRO A 183 -5.38 3.78 19.80
C PRO A 183 -6.42 4.91 19.75
N GLU A 184 -5.98 6.17 19.72
CA GLU A 184 -6.85 7.35 19.64
C GLU A 184 -7.57 7.55 18.30
N ASN A 185 -7.19 6.80 17.26
CA ASN A 185 -7.75 6.90 15.91
C ASN A 185 -8.44 5.60 15.46
N MET A 186 -8.82 4.76 16.41
CA MET A 186 -9.49 3.49 16.11
C MET A 186 -10.82 3.71 15.39
N PRO A 187 -11.13 2.90 14.35
CA PRO A 187 -12.42 2.97 13.68
C PRO A 187 -13.55 2.52 14.61
N GLU A 188 -14.76 3.06 14.38
CA GLU A 188 -15.94 2.77 15.19
C GLU A 188 -16.41 1.31 15.10
N GLN A 189 -16.14 0.63 13.97
CA GLN A 189 -16.56 -0.76 13.76
C GLN A 189 -15.33 -1.68 13.73
N LEU A 190 -15.21 -2.49 14.75
CA LEU A 190 -14.19 -3.52 14.89
C LEU A 190 -14.86 -4.90 14.94
N HIS A 191 -14.22 -5.88 14.33
CA HIS A 191 -14.62 -7.27 14.32
C HIS A 191 -13.53 -8.13 14.94
N ASP A 192 -13.89 -9.21 15.58
CA ASP A 192 -12.92 -10.13 16.14
C ASP A 192 -12.05 -10.75 15.06
N PHE A 193 -10.75 -10.76 15.34
CA PHE A 193 -9.74 -11.40 14.52
C PHE A 193 -8.86 -12.28 15.40
N PRO A 194 -8.80 -13.59 15.14
CA PRO A 194 -8.16 -14.55 16.06
C PRO A 194 -6.63 -14.44 16.13
N GLY A 195 -6.01 -13.72 15.19
CA GLY A 195 -4.62 -13.32 15.32
C GLY A 195 -3.67 -13.86 14.28
N LEU A 196 -2.39 -13.78 14.61
CA LEU A 196 -1.27 -14.30 13.83
C LEU A 196 -0.78 -15.61 14.42
N ASP A 197 -0.24 -16.51 13.61
CA ASP A 197 0.57 -17.60 14.12
C ASP A 197 1.87 -17.08 14.81
N SER A 198 2.61 -17.94 15.49
CA SER A 198 3.76 -17.52 16.30
C SER A 198 4.86 -16.84 15.46
N ALA A 199 5.15 -17.36 14.27
CA ALA A 199 6.19 -16.82 13.39
C ALA A 199 5.78 -15.47 12.80
N ALA A 200 4.54 -15.37 12.30
CA ALA A 200 3.99 -14.11 11.77
C ALA A 200 3.89 -13.03 12.87
N ARG A 201 3.57 -13.43 14.10
CA ARG A 201 3.51 -12.52 15.25
C ARG A 201 4.87 -11.95 15.59
N GLU A 202 5.90 -12.78 15.69
CA GLU A 202 7.26 -12.33 15.98
C GLU A 202 7.77 -11.36 14.92
N ASP A 203 7.64 -11.70 13.62
CA ASP A 203 8.04 -10.84 12.51
C ASP A 203 7.28 -9.51 12.53
N TYR A 204 5.95 -9.55 12.70
CA TYR A 204 5.11 -8.36 12.75
C TYR A 204 5.53 -7.40 13.88
N PHE A 205 5.70 -7.90 15.11
CA PHE A 205 6.11 -7.06 16.23
C PHE A 205 7.51 -6.49 16.06
N ASN A 206 8.45 -7.21 15.46
CA ASN A 206 9.77 -6.69 15.15
C ASN A 206 9.71 -5.52 14.15
N LEU A 207 8.88 -5.62 13.10
CA LEU A 207 8.69 -4.54 12.12
C LEU A 207 7.99 -3.32 12.75
N THR A 208 6.94 -3.54 13.55
CA THR A 208 6.19 -2.44 14.16
C THR A 208 6.97 -1.69 15.23
N GLN A 209 8.01 -2.29 15.83
CA GLN A 209 8.94 -1.56 16.71
C GLN A 209 9.74 -0.49 15.96
N LEU A 210 10.05 -0.70 14.68
CA LEU A 210 10.71 0.32 13.85
C LEU A 210 9.79 1.55 13.70
N HIS A 211 8.53 1.31 13.37
CA HIS A 211 7.51 2.37 13.23
C HIS A 211 7.34 3.17 14.54
N LYS A 212 7.23 2.50 15.69
CA LYS A 212 7.06 3.15 17.00
C LYS A 212 8.27 4.00 17.41
N ARG A 213 9.50 3.59 17.08
CA ARG A 213 10.71 4.34 17.42
C ARG A 213 10.76 5.69 16.72
N ASP A 214 10.40 5.74 15.45
CA ASP A 214 10.49 6.98 14.68
C ASP A 214 9.44 8.01 15.09
N ILE A 215 8.23 7.60 15.43
CA ILE A 215 7.19 8.51 15.95
C ILE A 215 7.62 9.16 17.27
N SER A 216 8.33 8.45 18.16
CA SER A 216 8.81 9.01 19.42
C SER A 216 9.91 10.06 19.22
N THR A 217 10.72 9.90 18.17
CA THR A 217 11.81 10.83 17.83
C THR A 217 11.26 12.13 17.26
N PHE A 218 10.17 12.10 16.49
CA PHE A 218 9.50 13.29 15.98
C PHE A 218 8.75 14.10 17.07
N LYS A 219 8.26 13.46 18.12
CA LYS A 219 7.59 14.15 19.25
C LYS A 219 8.56 14.93 20.15
N THR A 220 9.86 14.67 20.08
CA THR A 220 10.89 15.38 20.88
C THR A 220 11.53 16.57 20.15
N LEU A 221 11.18 16.83 18.89
CA LEU A 221 11.73 17.92 18.07
C LEU A 221 10.73 19.08 17.83
N HIS A 222 9.59 19.07 18.49
CA HIS A 222 8.57 20.13 18.54
C HIS A 222 8.14 20.32 20.02
#